data_d08ffcee6005c25f6fa5cccb8b2ff904
#
_entry.id   d08ffcee6005c25f6fa5cccb8b2ff904
#
_cell.length_a   1.000
_cell.length_b   1.000
_cell.length_c   1.000
_cell.angle_alpha   90.00
_cell.angle_beta   90.00
_cell.angle_gamma   90.00
#
_symmetry.space_group_name_H-M   'P 1'
#
loop_
_entity.id
_entity.type
_entity.pdbx_description
1 polymer ?
#
loop_
_entity_poly.entity_id
_entity_poly.type
_entity_poly.pdbx_seq_one_letter_code
_entity_poly.pdbx_strand_id
1 'polypeptide(L)'
;MALDKTGTITEGTMKVEDVQLYDTAQTTVVQHTAKFDPETGEPVQNVSALKPEVTVSAEKENGQIQETVNLETVSQEERQKLQEIDHIMGNMMSVLHDQNATADALRKRFPSRNDLKLIHAIPFSSDRKYSGAVFEGRGTYLMGAAQFLFPEGNEELLEHCSSYAQEGYRILVLAHSEQETKGTERPTGLEPLGMFLITDVIREE
;
A
#
# COMPACT_ATOMS: atom_id res chain seq x y z
N MET A 1 33.70 -28.71 13.38
CA MET A 1 32.58 -28.26 14.23
C MET A 1 31.88 -27.13 13.49
N ALA A 2 30.83 -27.44 12.81
CA ALA A 2 30.00 -26.43 12.13
C ALA A 2 29.08 -25.79 13.19
N LEU A 3 29.21 -24.49 13.41
CA LEU A 3 28.28 -23.72 14.19
C LEU A 3 26.98 -23.64 13.39
N ASP A 4 25.99 -24.38 13.85
CA ASP A 4 24.61 -24.29 13.40
C ASP A 4 24.11 -22.86 13.70
N LYS A 5 23.87 -22.11 12.63
CA LYS A 5 23.27 -20.79 12.68
C LYS A 5 21.80 -21.04 12.96
N THR A 6 21.38 -20.86 14.21
CA THR A 6 19.97 -20.88 14.60
C THR A 6 19.17 -20.02 13.66
N GLY A 7 18.53 -20.68 12.69
CA GLY A 7 17.62 -20.01 11.77
C GLY A 7 16.42 -19.51 12.57
N THR A 8 16.17 -18.21 12.55
CA THR A 8 14.90 -17.65 12.94
C THR A 8 13.86 -18.31 12.06
N ILE A 9 13.01 -19.15 12.64
CA ILE A 9 11.91 -19.80 11.92
C ILE A 9 10.88 -18.70 11.68
N THR A 10 11.02 -18.02 10.55
CA THR A 10 9.92 -17.21 10.02
C THR A 10 8.90 -18.16 9.44
N GLU A 11 7.67 -18.13 9.90
CA GLU A 11 6.58 -18.98 9.36
C GLU A 11 6.28 -18.72 7.88
N GLY A 12 7.00 -17.85 7.22
CA GLY A 12 6.71 -17.42 5.86
C GLY A 12 5.38 -16.65 5.75
N THR A 13 4.82 -16.23 6.88
CA THR A 13 3.60 -15.43 6.94
C THR A 13 3.95 -13.96 6.88
N MET A 14 3.22 -13.21 6.07
CA MET A 14 3.39 -11.77 5.91
C MET A 14 2.14 -11.04 6.37
N LYS A 15 2.29 -9.76 6.71
CA LYS A 15 1.16 -8.86 6.96
C LYS A 15 1.38 -7.51 6.28
N VAL A 16 0.29 -6.88 5.89
CA VAL A 16 0.29 -5.48 5.47
C VAL A 16 0.32 -4.63 6.73
N GLU A 17 1.43 -3.93 6.93
CA GLU A 17 1.64 -3.07 8.10
C GLU A 17 0.99 -1.71 7.91
N ASP A 18 1.10 -1.15 6.72
CA ASP A 18 0.59 0.18 6.40
C ASP A 18 0.15 0.30 4.94
N VAL A 19 -0.77 1.23 4.70
CA VAL A 19 -1.25 1.64 3.37
C VAL A 19 -1.06 3.13 3.25
N GLN A 20 -0.20 3.57 2.35
CA GLN A 20 0.12 4.98 2.13
C GLN A 20 -0.43 5.46 0.80
N LEU A 21 -1.05 6.65 0.82
CA LEU A 21 -1.45 7.33 -0.40
C LEU A 21 -0.23 7.94 -1.09
N TYR A 22 -0.24 7.94 -2.41
CA TYR A 22 0.73 8.68 -3.20
C TYR A 22 -0.01 9.71 -4.06
N ASP A 23 0.36 10.98 -3.93
CA ASP A 23 -0.19 12.07 -4.71
C ASP A 23 0.92 12.74 -5.51
N THR A 24 0.85 12.64 -6.82
CA THR A 24 1.81 13.25 -7.75
C THR A 24 1.76 14.79 -7.77
N ALA A 25 0.66 15.36 -7.28
CA ALA A 25 0.48 16.83 -7.25
C ALA A 25 1.02 17.46 -5.96
N GLN A 26 1.20 16.68 -4.92
CA GLN A 26 1.78 17.11 -3.65
C GLN A 26 2.85 16.09 -3.24
N THR A 27 4.08 16.54 -3.19
CA THR A 27 5.27 15.77 -2.74
C THR A 27 5.18 15.32 -1.27
N THR A 28 4.00 15.09 -0.75
CA THR A 28 3.77 14.75 0.65
C THR A 28 3.24 13.34 0.73
N VAL A 29 4.09 12.42 1.20
CA VAL A 29 3.65 11.10 1.63
C VAL A 29 2.85 11.29 2.92
N VAL A 30 1.55 11.11 2.85
CA VAL A 30 0.71 11.14 4.04
C VAL A 30 0.78 9.77 4.70
N GLN A 31 1.51 9.69 5.81
CA GLN A 31 1.61 8.47 6.60
C GLN A 31 0.30 8.25 7.36
N HIS A 32 -0.49 7.31 6.90
CA HIS A 32 -1.69 6.86 7.60
C HIS A 32 -1.45 5.48 8.19
N THR A 33 -1.16 5.44 9.47
CA THR A 33 -1.13 4.19 10.24
C THR A 33 -2.57 3.71 10.47
N ALA A 34 -3.07 2.89 9.57
CA ALA A 34 -4.29 2.16 9.84
C ALA A 34 -3.98 1.10 10.92
N LYS A 35 -4.39 1.36 12.16
CA LYS A 35 -4.26 0.37 13.24
C LYS A 35 -5.25 -0.75 13.00
N PHE A 36 -4.71 -1.97 12.92
CA PHE A 36 -5.49 -3.21 12.86
C PHE A 36 -5.67 -3.77 14.26
N ASP A 37 -6.83 -4.39 14.48
CA ASP A 37 -7.06 -5.19 15.67
C ASP A 37 -6.08 -6.37 15.67
N PRO A 38 -5.22 -6.52 16.69
CA PRO A 38 -4.21 -7.57 16.73
C PRO A 38 -4.80 -8.98 16.82
N GLU A 39 -6.06 -9.14 17.25
CA GLU A 39 -6.70 -10.44 17.41
C GLU A 39 -7.49 -10.87 16.17
N THR A 40 -8.09 -9.94 15.44
CA THR A 40 -8.96 -10.27 14.30
C THR A 40 -8.34 -9.98 12.96
N GLY A 41 -7.30 -9.13 12.90
CA GLY A 41 -6.70 -8.64 11.65
C GLY A 41 -7.65 -7.77 10.83
N GLU A 42 -8.82 -7.40 11.39
CA GLU A 42 -9.76 -6.52 10.73
C GLU A 42 -9.36 -5.05 10.94
N PRO A 43 -9.57 -4.20 9.92
CA PRO A 43 -9.39 -2.77 10.09
C PRO A 43 -10.36 -2.31 11.18
N VAL A 44 -9.84 -1.65 12.20
CA VAL A 44 -10.68 -1.01 13.22
C VAL A 44 -11.55 0.01 12.50
N GLN A 45 -12.82 -0.31 12.27
CA GLN A 45 -13.77 0.50 11.49
C GLN A 45 -14.11 1.85 12.13
N ASN A 46 -13.43 2.21 13.20
CA ASN A 46 -13.59 3.49 13.86
C ASN A 46 -12.63 4.51 13.24
N VAL A 47 -13.03 5.07 12.10
CA VAL A 47 -12.36 6.22 11.46
C VAL A 47 -12.25 7.44 12.41
N SER A 48 -12.99 7.42 13.52
CA SER A 48 -12.88 8.38 14.63
C SER A 48 -11.71 8.12 15.58
N ALA A 49 -10.98 7.00 15.44
CA ALA A 49 -9.87 6.64 16.31
C ALA A 49 -8.50 6.80 15.64
N LEU A 50 -8.41 7.40 14.45
CA LEU A 50 -7.16 7.94 13.94
C LEU A 50 -6.73 9.04 14.90
N LYS A 51 -5.85 8.69 15.86
CA LYS A 51 -5.18 9.72 16.65
C LYS A 51 -4.33 10.52 15.69
N PRO A 52 -4.54 11.83 15.58
CA PRO A 52 -3.67 12.67 14.79
C PRO A 52 -2.24 12.52 15.33
N GLU A 53 -1.27 12.37 14.47
CA GLU A 53 0.11 12.58 14.86
C GLU A 53 0.23 14.05 15.27
N VAL A 54 0.60 14.26 16.53
CA VAL A 54 0.80 15.60 17.07
C VAL A 54 2.19 16.05 16.66
N THR A 55 2.27 16.83 15.61
CA THR A 55 3.50 17.56 15.31
C THR A 55 3.50 18.84 16.14
N VAL A 56 4.35 18.90 17.15
CA VAL A 56 4.51 20.10 17.97
C VAL A 56 5.50 21.02 17.27
N SER A 57 5.01 22.06 16.63
CA SER A 57 5.85 23.16 16.13
C SER A 57 5.94 24.24 17.21
N ALA A 58 7.15 24.47 17.70
CA ALA A 58 7.40 25.56 18.66
C ALA A 58 7.83 26.82 17.91
N GLU A 59 6.95 27.80 17.79
CA GLU A 59 7.32 29.14 17.31
C GLU A 59 7.54 30.06 18.52
N LYS A 60 8.65 30.81 18.50
CA LYS A 60 8.95 31.84 19.50
C LYS A 60 8.45 33.19 18.99
N GLU A 61 7.33 33.65 19.50
CA GLU A 61 6.89 35.02 19.38
C GLU A 61 6.83 35.68 20.75
N ASN A 62 7.50 36.82 20.91
CA ASN A 62 7.51 37.66 22.12
C ASN A 62 7.93 36.97 23.46
N GLY A 63 8.86 35.99 23.40
CA GLY A 63 9.43 35.42 24.61
C GLY A 63 8.52 34.41 25.33
N GLN A 64 7.37 34.09 24.79
CA GLN A 64 6.52 33.00 25.26
C GLN A 64 6.48 31.88 24.22
N ILE A 65 6.66 30.66 24.68
CA ILE A 65 6.51 29.46 23.84
C ILE A 65 5.02 29.18 23.75
N GLN A 66 4.44 29.42 22.57
CA GLN A 66 3.11 28.93 22.24
C GLN A 66 3.26 27.60 21.53
N GLU A 67 2.89 26.53 22.20
CA GLU A 67 2.76 25.21 21.57
C GLU A 67 1.46 25.21 20.75
N THR A 68 1.57 25.32 19.44
CA THR A 68 0.44 25.13 18.55
C THR A 68 0.40 23.65 18.17
N VAL A 69 -0.57 22.92 18.69
CA VAL A 69 -0.86 21.54 18.32
C VAL A 69 -1.60 21.57 16.99
N ASN A 70 -0.88 21.35 15.89
CA ASN A 70 -1.50 21.11 14.59
C ASN A 70 -2.03 19.68 14.57
N LEU A 71 -3.32 19.53 14.73
CA LEU A 71 -4.06 18.31 14.49
C LEU A 71 -4.21 18.16 12.97
N GLU A 72 -3.30 17.47 12.32
CA GLU A 72 -3.50 17.07 10.92
C GLU A 72 -4.66 16.08 10.88
N THR A 73 -5.85 16.61 10.69
CA THR A 73 -7.03 15.80 10.42
C THR A 73 -6.89 15.28 9.01
N VAL A 74 -6.90 13.94 8.83
CA VAL A 74 -6.99 13.32 7.51
C VAL A 74 -8.09 14.01 6.72
N SER A 75 -7.72 14.62 5.60
CA SER A 75 -8.68 15.37 4.80
C SER A 75 -9.78 14.43 4.31
N GLN A 76 -10.97 14.98 4.06
CA GLN A 76 -12.07 14.18 3.51
C GLN A 76 -11.70 13.54 2.18
N GLU A 77 -10.86 14.20 1.40
CA GLU A 77 -10.34 13.73 0.12
C GLU A 77 -9.42 12.51 0.29
N GLU A 78 -8.51 12.55 1.26
CA GLU A 78 -7.63 11.41 1.57
C GLU A 78 -8.41 10.19 2.04
N ARG A 79 -9.45 10.39 2.85
CA ARG A 79 -10.35 9.30 3.26
C ARG A 79 -11.04 8.66 2.07
N GLN A 80 -11.50 9.46 1.12
CA GLN A 80 -12.13 8.96 -0.10
C GLN A 80 -11.12 8.17 -0.95
N LYS A 81 -9.90 8.66 -1.11
CA LYS A 81 -8.82 7.95 -1.82
C LYS A 81 -8.49 6.61 -1.15
N LEU A 82 -8.39 6.55 0.18
CA LEU A 82 -8.15 5.30 0.91
C LEU A 82 -9.32 4.31 0.74
N GLN A 83 -10.56 4.78 0.81
CA GLN A 83 -11.73 3.94 0.57
C GLN A 83 -11.78 3.42 -0.87
N GLU A 84 -11.34 4.22 -1.83
CA GLU A 84 -11.24 3.77 -3.21
C GLU A 84 -10.16 2.70 -3.38
N ILE A 85 -9.00 2.85 -2.75
CA ILE A 85 -7.96 1.81 -2.72
C ILE A 85 -8.51 0.51 -2.10
N ASP A 86 -9.18 0.58 -0.96
CA ASP A 86 -9.79 -0.58 -0.31
C ASP A 86 -10.81 -1.28 -1.24
N HIS A 87 -11.61 -0.49 -1.94
CA HIS A 87 -12.62 -0.99 -2.88
C HIS A 87 -11.97 -1.68 -4.08
N ILE A 88 -10.99 -1.04 -4.71
CA ILE A 88 -10.27 -1.60 -5.88
C ILE A 88 -9.50 -2.86 -5.48
N MET A 89 -8.77 -2.81 -4.37
CA MET A 89 -7.99 -3.95 -3.90
C MET A 89 -8.87 -5.14 -3.54
N GLY A 90 -10.03 -4.92 -2.92
CA GLY A 90 -11.00 -5.99 -2.65
C GLY A 90 -11.48 -6.68 -3.94
N ASN A 91 -11.77 -5.92 -4.99
CA ASN A 91 -12.12 -6.47 -6.30
C ASN A 91 -10.94 -7.18 -6.97
N MET A 92 -9.73 -6.65 -6.87
CA MET A 92 -8.53 -7.32 -7.38
C MET A 92 -8.27 -8.64 -6.64
N MET A 93 -8.44 -8.69 -5.32
CA MET A 93 -8.24 -9.91 -4.52
C MET A 93 -9.25 -11.00 -4.86
N SER A 94 -10.43 -10.66 -5.37
CA SER A 94 -11.43 -11.64 -5.82
C SER A 94 -11.05 -12.34 -7.13
N VAL A 95 -10.21 -11.72 -7.95
CA VAL A 95 -9.88 -12.18 -9.32
C VAL A 95 -8.42 -12.62 -9.48
N LEU A 96 -7.54 -12.23 -8.56
CA LEU A 96 -6.14 -12.66 -8.54
C LEU A 96 -5.98 -13.88 -7.61
N HIS A 97 -5.45 -14.98 -8.15
CA HIS A 97 -5.34 -16.25 -7.46
C HIS A 97 -3.89 -16.66 -7.14
N ASP A 98 -3.01 -15.68 -7.01
CA ASP A 98 -1.62 -15.93 -6.66
C ASP A 98 -1.52 -16.60 -5.27
N GLN A 99 -0.68 -17.63 -5.18
CA GLN A 99 -0.50 -18.43 -3.95
C GLN A 99 0.90 -18.16 -3.38
N ASN A 100 1.02 -17.11 -2.61
CA ASN A 100 2.24 -16.76 -1.89
C ASN A 100 1.92 -15.91 -0.65
N ALA A 101 2.87 -15.82 0.28
CA ALA A 101 2.69 -15.11 1.55
C ALA A 101 2.27 -13.64 1.38
N THR A 102 2.76 -12.97 0.33
CA THR A 102 2.39 -11.59 0.01
C THR A 102 0.91 -11.48 -0.40
N ALA A 103 0.46 -12.39 -1.29
CA ALA A 103 -0.94 -12.43 -1.71
C ALA A 103 -1.89 -12.76 -0.54
N ASP A 104 -1.47 -13.63 0.36
CA ASP A 104 -2.25 -13.97 1.56
C ASP A 104 -2.35 -12.78 2.52
N ALA A 105 -1.27 -12.02 2.70
CA ALA A 105 -1.27 -10.79 3.48
C ALA A 105 -2.23 -9.75 2.90
N LEU A 106 -2.21 -9.59 1.57
CA LEU A 106 -3.12 -8.67 0.87
C LEU A 106 -4.59 -9.11 1.00
N ARG A 107 -4.90 -10.40 0.86
CA ARG A 107 -6.28 -10.92 1.05
C ARG A 107 -6.78 -10.72 2.46
N LYS A 108 -5.91 -10.83 3.46
CA LYS A 108 -6.25 -10.53 4.85
C LYS A 108 -6.60 -9.06 5.03
N ARG A 109 -5.81 -8.16 4.40
CA ARG A 109 -6.00 -6.72 4.54
C ARG A 109 -7.17 -6.21 3.72
N PHE A 110 -7.38 -6.76 2.53
CA PHE A 110 -8.41 -6.34 1.58
C PHE A 110 -9.38 -7.47 1.32
N PRO A 111 -10.47 -7.57 2.10
CA PRO A 111 -11.49 -8.60 1.91
C PRO A 111 -12.05 -8.57 0.49
N SER A 112 -12.23 -9.76 -0.08
CA SER A 112 -12.71 -9.90 -1.46
C SER A 112 -14.04 -9.21 -1.69
N ARG A 113 -14.13 -8.45 -2.78
CA ARG A 113 -15.33 -7.80 -3.31
C ARG A 113 -15.59 -8.28 -4.73
N ASN A 114 -16.80 -8.17 -5.18
CA ASN A 114 -17.21 -8.60 -6.52
C ASN A 114 -18.30 -7.69 -7.08
N ASP A 115 -18.09 -6.40 -6.98
CA ASP A 115 -19.02 -5.36 -7.42
C ASP A 115 -18.54 -4.58 -8.64
N LEU A 116 -17.29 -4.79 -9.08
CA LEU A 116 -16.77 -4.28 -10.33
C LEU A 116 -16.79 -5.36 -11.43
N LYS A 117 -17.15 -4.95 -12.64
CA LYS A 117 -17.17 -5.85 -13.78
C LYS A 117 -15.75 -6.05 -14.33
N LEU A 118 -15.22 -7.24 -14.15
CA LEU A 118 -13.92 -7.63 -14.67
C LEU A 118 -13.96 -7.77 -16.20
N ILE A 119 -13.01 -7.14 -16.89
CA ILE A 119 -12.70 -7.43 -18.29
C ILE A 119 -11.75 -8.59 -18.38
N HIS A 120 -10.57 -8.49 -17.74
CA HIS A 120 -9.65 -9.60 -17.54
C HIS A 120 -8.69 -9.35 -16.37
N ALA A 121 -8.16 -10.45 -15.82
CA ALA A 121 -7.12 -10.40 -14.82
C ALA A 121 -5.73 -10.48 -15.48
N ILE A 122 -4.74 -9.84 -14.86
CA ILE A 122 -3.34 -9.91 -15.24
C ILE A 122 -2.62 -10.68 -14.12
N PRO A 123 -2.38 -12.00 -14.28
CA PRO A 123 -1.72 -12.79 -13.27
C PRO A 123 -0.29 -12.31 -13.02
N PHE A 124 0.22 -12.54 -11.81
CA PHE A 124 1.62 -12.24 -11.50
C PHE A 124 2.56 -13.02 -12.41
N SER A 125 3.63 -12.36 -12.84
CA SER A 125 4.74 -12.98 -13.56
C SER A 125 6.04 -12.53 -12.93
N SER A 126 6.96 -13.49 -12.73
CA SER A 126 8.29 -13.21 -12.20
C SER A 126 9.14 -12.35 -13.14
N ASP A 127 8.82 -12.31 -14.41
CA ASP A 127 9.51 -11.46 -15.39
C ASP A 127 8.98 -10.01 -15.33
N ARG A 128 7.66 -9.85 -15.21
CA ARG A 128 7.02 -8.53 -15.14
C ARG A 128 7.03 -7.92 -13.73
N LYS A 129 7.08 -8.76 -12.69
CA LYS A 129 7.05 -8.35 -11.27
C LYS A 129 5.81 -7.53 -10.87
N TYR A 130 4.71 -7.70 -11.59
CA TYR A 130 3.41 -7.13 -11.25
C TYR A 130 2.28 -8.08 -11.62
N SER A 131 1.14 -7.84 -11.00
CA SER A 131 -0.18 -8.39 -11.32
C SER A 131 -1.20 -7.26 -11.41
N GLY A 132 -2.39 -7.55 -11.87
CA GLY A 132 -3.41 -6.52 -11.97
C GLY A 132 -4.75 -7.02 -12.47
N ALA A 133 -5.64 -6.09 -12.71
CA ALA A 133 -6.96 -6.33 -13.26
C ALA A 133 -7.42 -5.15 -14.11
N VAL A 134 -8.21 -5.45 -15.12
CA VAL A 134 -8.88 -4.46 -15.97
C VAL A 134 -10.37 -4.53 -15.69
N PHE A 135 -10.95 -3.41 -15.25
CA PHE A 135 -12.38 -3.30 -14.96
C PHE A 135 -13.07 -2.39 -15.97
N GLU A 136 -14.25 -2.80 -16.39
CA GLU A 136 -15.06 -2.06 -17.39
C GLU A 136 -15.38 -0.64 -16.89
N GLY A 137 -15.03 0.37 -17.69
CA GLY A 137 -15.25 1.78 -17.37
C GLY A 137 -14.36 2.33 -16.25
N ARG A 138 -13.38 1.55 -15.79
CA ARG A 138 -12.45 1.94 -14.72
C ARG A 138 -10.98 1.89 -15.15
N GLY A 139 -10.68 1.25 -16.29
CA GLY A 139 -9.32 1.10 -16.80
C GLY A 139 -8.53 -0.04 -16.17
N THR A 140 -7.23 0.11 -16.15
CA THR A 140 -6.28 -0.91 -15.70
C THR A 140 -5.66 -0.53 -14.36
N TYR A 141 -5.69 -1.47 -13.42
CA TYR A 141 -5.00 -1.38 -12.13
C TYR A 141 -3.87 -2.41 -12.09
N LEU A 142 -2.67 -1.95 -11.79
CA LEU A 142 -1.48 -2.80 -11.64
C LEU A 142 -0.93 -2.67 -10.22
N MET A 143 -0.45 -3.78 -9.68
CA MET A 143 0.19 -3.85 -8.38
C MET A 143 1.51 -4.61 -8.49
N GLY A 144 2.59 -4.00 -8.03
CA GLY A 144 3.92 -4.61 -8.12
C GLY A 144 5.02 -3.71 -7.60
N ALA A 145 6.26 -4.11 -7.87
CA ALA A 145 7.43 -3.32 -7.49
C ALA A 145 7.54 -2.05 -8.34
N ALA A 146 7.83 -0.92 -7.70
CA ALA A 146 7.83 0.40 -8.32
C ALA A 146 8.71 0.48 -9.58
N GLN A 147 9.91 -0.08 -9.54
CA GLN A 147 10.85 -0.05 -10.68
C GLN A 147 10.35 -0.79 -11.92
N PHE A 148 9.41 -1.72 -11.77
CA PHE A 148 8.81 -2.45 -12.89
C PHE A 148 7.53 -1.78 -13.41
N LEU A 149 6.84 -1.04 -12.55
CA LEU A 149 5.69 -0.23 -12.95
C LEU A 149 6.12 1.08 -13.62
N PHE A 150 7.21 1.70 -13.12
CA PHE A 150 7.71 2.99 -13.55
C PHE A 150 9.21 2.95 -13.90
N PRO A 151 9.63 2.22 -14.95
CA PRO A 151 11.05 2.05 -15.28
C PRO A 151 11.71 3.32 -15.84
N GLU A 152 10.94 4.26 -16.37
CA GLU A 152 11.44 5.46 -17.06
C GLU A 152 11.15 6.75 -16.30
N GLY A 153 10.78 6.67 -15.02
CA GLY A 153 10.45 7.88 -14.28
C GLY A 153 9.94 7.63 -12.86
N ASN A 154 9.57 8.71 -12.21
CA ASN A 154 9.10 8.74 -10.84
C ASN A 154 10.20 8.44 -9.82
N GLU A 155 11.32 9.16 -9.95
CA GLU A 155 12.49 9.02 -9.08
C GLU A 155 12.11 9.16 -7.60
N GLU A 156 11.21 10.07 -7.29
CA GLU A 156 10.72 10.31 -5.94
C GLU A 156 10.00 9.09 -5.34
N LEU A 157 9.09 8.47 -6.10
CA LEU A 157 8.44 7.22 -5.68
C LEU A 157 9.46 6.09 -5.45
N LEU A 158 10.45 5.98 -6.34
CA LEU A 158 11.51 4.98 -6.22
C LEU A 158 12.38 5.21 -4.98
N GLU A 159 12.69 6.46 -4.66
CA GLU A 159 13.43 6.85 -3.48
C GLU A 159 12.64 6.54 -2.19
N HIS A 160 11.34 6.86 -2.14
CA HIS A 160 10.47 6.49 -1.03
C HIS A 160 10.42 4.98 -0.83
N CYS A 161 10.21 4.21 -1.91
CA CYS A 161 10.21 2.75 -1.83
C CYS A 161 11.56 2.20 -1.35
N SER A 162 12.67 2.78 -1.79
CA SER A 162 14.01 2.39 -1.37
C SER A 162 14.24 2.65 0.12
N SER A 163 13.77 3.79 0.64
CA SER A 163 13.87 4.13 2.05
C SER A 163 13.18 3.09 2.94
N TYR A 164 11.93 2.76 2.64
CA TYR A 164 11.18 1.73 3.39
C TYR A 164 11.78 0.33 3.23
N ALA A 165 12.32 0.01 2.05
CA ALA A 165 13.00 -1.27 1.84
C ALA A 165 14.25 -1.41 2.73
N GLN A 166 14.96 -0.31 3.00
CA GLN A 166 16.09 -0.29 3.94
C GLN A 166 15.66 -0.52 5.39
N GLU A 167 14.44 -0.14 5.74
CA GLU A 167 13.82 -0.42 7.04
C GLU A 167 13.31 -1.86 7.18
N GLY A 168 13.40 -2.67 6.13
CA GLY A 168 13.01 -4.07 6.12
C GLY A 168 11.61 -4.35 5.59
N TYR A 169 10.90 -3.34 5.06
CA TYR A 169 9.60 -3.55 4.44
C TYR A 169 9.73 -4.08 3.00
N ARG A 170 8.80 -4.94 2.63
CA ARG A 170 8.51 -5.21 1.22
C ARG A 170 7.46 -4.22 0.75
N ILE A 171 7.76 -3.50 -0.31
CA ILE A 171 6.89 -2.44 -0.84
C ILE A 171 6.23 -2.93 -2.12
N LEU A 172 4.90 -2.81 -2.18
CA LEU A 172 4.13 -2.93 -3.41
C LEU A 172 3.45 -1.60 -3.70
N VAL A 173 3.50 -1.19 -4.96
CA VAL A 173 2.82 0.01 -5.45
C VAL A 173 1.54 -0.40 -6.17
N LEU A 174 0.43 0.26 -5.87
CA LEU A 174 -0.78 0.21 -6.65
C LEU A 174 -0.78 1.39 -7.63
N ALA A 175 -0.95 1.10 -8.89
CA ALA A 175 -1.00 2.10 -9.95
C ALA A 175 -2.24 1.92 -10.83
N HIS A 176 -2.68 3.00 -11.44
CA HIS A 176 -3.90 3.07 -12.24
C HIS A 176 -3.65 3.78 -13.57
N SER A 177 -4.34 3.35 -14.60
CA SER A 177 -4.49 4.05 -15.86
C SER A 177 -5.93 3.92 -16.35
N GLU A 178 -6.47 4.98 -16.94
CA GLU A 178 -7.79 4.95 -17.56
C GLU A 178 -7.86 4.03 -18.80
N GLN A 179 -6.70 3.67 -19.35
CA GLN A 179 -6.64 2.78 -20.49
C GLN A 179 -6.99 1.33 -20.08
N GLU A 180 -7.96 0.76 -20.77
CA GLU A 180 -8.28 -0.68 -20.67
C GLU A 180 -7.34 -1.46 -21.59
N THR A 181 -6.30 -2.07 -21.02
CA THR A 181 -5.38 -2.92 -21.80
C THR A 181 -6.05 -4.21 -22.22
N LYS A 182 -5.63 -4.76 -23.35
CA LYS A 182 -6.15 -6.05 -23.87
C LYS A 182 -5.29 -7.24 -23.47
N GLY A 183 -4.06 -6.98 -23.06
CA GLY A 183 -3.05 -7.97 -22.72
C GLY A 183 -2.51 -7.77 -21.29
N THR A 184 -1.26 -8.15 -21.11
CA THR A 184 -0.56 -8.10 -19.83
C THR A 184 0.48 -6.97 -19.76
N GLU A 185 0.58 -6.17 -20.80
CA GLU A 185 1.49 -5.03 -20.90
C GLU A 185 1.02 -3.87 -20.01
N ARG A 186 1.98 -3.03 -19.66
CA ARG A 186 1.67 -1.81 -18.93
C ARG A 186 0.91 -0.84 -19.83
N PRO A 187 -0.19 -0.23 -19.32
CA PRO A 187 -0.90 0.82 -20.05
C PRO A 187 -0.06 2.10 -20.14
N THR A 188 -0.42 2.96 -21.06
CA THR A 188 0.03 4.36 -21.08
C THR A 188 -0.67 5.16 -19.98
N GLY A 189 -0.04 6.25 -19.52
CA GLY A 189 -0.64 7.11 -18.48
C GLY A 189 -0.83 6.40 -17.14
N LEU A 190 0.05 5.46 -16.80
CA LEU A 190 0.03 4.80 -15.51
C LEU A 190 0.49 5.77 -14.42
N GLU A 191 -0.32 5.95 -13.38
CA GLU A 191 -0.05 6.81 -12.24
C GLU A 191 -0.09 6.02 -10.92
N PRO A 192 0.82 6.29 -9.97
CA PRO A 192 0.78 5.64 -8.67
C PRO A 192 -0.39 6.18 -7.84
N LEU A 193 -1.13 5.29 -7.17
CA LEU A 193 -2.21 5.63 -6.25
C LEU A 193 -1.79 5.48 -4.79
N GLY A 194 -1.00 4.46 -4.48
CA GLY A 194 -0.57 4.18 -3.12
C GLY A 194 0.48 3.10 -3.03
N MET A 195 0.97 2.91 -1.81
CA MET A 195 1.98 1.91 -1.47
C MET A 195 1.49 1.04 -0.32
N PHE A 196 1.82 -0.24 -0.37
CA PHE A 196 1.57 -1.19 0.70
C PHE A 196 2.91 -1.59 1.31
N LEU A 197 3.06 -1.32 2.61
CA LEU A 197 4.22 -1.73 3.39
C LEU A 197 3.92 -3.09 4.02
N ILE A 198 4.70 -4.09 3.66
CA ILE A 198 4.48 -5.49 4.06
C ILE A 198 5.70 -5.97 4.84
N THR A 199 5.46 -6.63 5.97
CA THR A 199 6.50 -7.21 6.84
C THR A 199 6.30 -8.70 7.01
N ASP A 200 7.39 -9.40 7.36
CA ASP A 200 7.32 -10.77 7.85
C ASP A 200 6.75 -10.78 9.28
N VAL A 201 5.85 -11.71 9.56
CA VAL A 201 5.36 -11.93 10.93
C VAL A 201 6.41 -12.77 11.67
N ILE A 202 7.03 -12.16 12.68
CA ILE A 202 7.95 -12.87 13.59
C ILE A 202 7.11 -13.50 14.68
N ARG A 203 7.26 -14.82 14.89
CA ARG A 203 6.71 -15.45 16.09
C ARG A 203 7.50 -14.97 17.30
N GLU A 204 6.83 -14.38 18.26
CA GLU A 204 7.34 -14.30 19.62
C GLU A 204 7.17 -15.67 20.26
N GLU A 205 8.29 -16.27 20.75
CA GLU A 205 8.29 -17.50 21.52
C GLU A 205 7.77 -17.25 22.96
#